data_6793e95891a1f4b8ce34410cc0e59d15
#
_entry.id   6793e95891a1f4b8ce34410cc0e59d15
#
_cell.length_a   1.000
_cell.length_b   1.000
_cell.length_c   1.000
_cell.angle_alpha   90.00
_cell.angle_beta   90.00
_cell.angle_gamma   90.00
#
_symmetry.space_group_name_H-M   'P 1'
#
loop_
_entity.id
_entity.type
_entity.pdbx_description
1 polymer ?
#
loop_
_entity_poly.entity_id
_entity_poly.type
_entity_poly.pdbx_seq_one_letter_code
_entity_poly.pdbx_strand_id
1 'polypeptide(L)'
;MILQFTKRQIEPGMTSLEIRGSIHCGPECARLERQVEELIGISETRVILDMAGVTHMDSAAIGSLVRCLVKLKNAGGGLRMACAQPMVDYCLKITKLDKMLPNYGSVGEAAMGFSAAGTAQA
;
A
#
# COMPACT_ATOMS: atom_id res chain seq x y z
N MET A 1 7.45 -6.57 -18.09
CA MET A 1 6.03 -6.19 -17.99
C MET A 1 5.90 -4.84 -17.33
N ILE A 2 5.05 -3.99 -17.89
CA ILE A 2 4.88 -2.66 -17.33
C ILE A 2 3.98 -2.73 -16.11
N LEU A 3 4.39 -2.08 -15.03
CA LEU A 3 3.61 -2.00 -13.82
C LEU A 3 2.35 -1.15 -14.07
N GLN A 4 1.21 -1.66 -13.68
CA GLN A 4 -0.07 -0.98 -13.89
C GLN A 4 -0.73 -0.67 -12.57
N PHE A 5 -1.40 0.48 -12.50
CA PHE A 5 -2.11 0.93 -11.29
C PHE A 5 -3.55 1.25 -11.64
N THR A 6 -4.46 0.87 -10.76
CA THR A 6 -5.88 1.23 -10.88
C THR A 6 -6.36 1.76 -9.53
N LYS A 7 -6.90 2.97 -9.52
CA LYS A 7 -7.40 3.59 -8.29
C LYS A 7 -8.90 3.42 -8.20
N ARG A 8 -9.38 3.12 -6.98
CA ARG A 8 -10.83 3.09 -6.73
C ARG A 8 -11.07 3.70 -5.36
N GLN A 9 -11.89 4.75 -5.32
CA GLN A 9 -12.27 5.34 -4.03
C GLN A 9 -13.27 4.42 -3.33
N ILE A 10 -13.00 4.08 -2.08
CA ILE A 10 -13.89 3.23 -1.27
C ILE A 10 -14.87 4.12 -0.53
N GLU A 11 -14.37 5.19 0.04
CA GLU A 11 -15.18 6.21 0.72
C GLU A 11 -14.32 7.47 0.78
N PRO A 12 -14.88 8.64 1.12
CA PRO A 12 -14.06 9.85 1.17
C PRO A 12 -12.84 9.67 2.08
N GLY A 13 -11.68 9.93 1.53
CA GLY A 13 -10.42 9.77 2.23
C GLY A 13 -9.81 8.39 2.18
N MET A 14 -10.46 7.40 1.59
CA MET A 14 -9.95 6.03 1.51
C MET A 14 -10.01 5.51 0.08
N THR A 15 -8.87 5.13 -0.46
CA THR A 15 -8.73 4.65 -1.84
C THR A 15 -7.99 3.33 -1.86
N SER A 16 -8.47 2.39 -2.69
CA SER A 16 -7.69 1.21 -2.99
C SER A 16 -6.87 1.47 -4.25
N LEU A 17 -5.62 1.07 -4.22
CA LEU A 17 -4.71 1.17 -5.35
C LEU A 17 -4.33 -0.24 -5.75
N GLU A 18 -4.90 -0.71 -6.86
CA GLU A 18 -4.59 -2.02 -7.39
C GLU A 18 -3.31 -1.95 -8.18
N ILE A 19 -2.39 -2.87 -7.92
CA ILE A 19 -1.10 -2.91 -8.59
C ILE A 19 -0.96 -4.24 -9.31
N ARG A 20 -0.56 -4.21 -10.57
CA ARG A 20 -0.32 -5.42 -11.35
C ARG A 20 1.07 -5.37 -11.94
N GLY A 21 1.80 -6.46 -11.83
CA GLY A 21 3.14 -6.62 -12.39
C GLY A 21 4.18 -6.87 -11.33
N SER A 22 5.41 -6.59 -11.67
CA SER A 22 6.55 -6.77 -10.77
C SER A 22 7.04 -5.41 -10.31
N ILE A 23 7.37 -5.29 -9.02
CA ILE A 23 7.89 -4.03 -8.47
C ILE A 23 9.38 -4.22 -8.21
N HIS A 24 10.21 -3.57 -9.04
CA HIS A 24 11.65 -3.66 -8.93
C HIS A 24 12.25 -2.29 -8.68
N CYS A 25 13.51 -2.29 -8.27
CA CYS A 25 14.27 -1.08 -8.07
C CYS A 25 14.23 -0.18 -9.30
N GLY A 26 14.12 1.13 -9.10
CA GLY A 26 14.16 2.10 -10.20
C GLY A 26 12.80 2.67 -10.54
N PRO A 27 12.43 2.70 -11.83
CA PRO A 27 11.20 3.40 -12.25
C PRO A 27 9.93 2.91 -11.62
N GLU A 28 9.82 1.61 -11.35
CA GLU A 28 8.60 1.06 -10.76
C GLU A 28 8.38 1.57 -9.35
N CYS A 29 9.43 1.62 -8.54
CA CYS A 29 9.32 2.14 -7.18
C CYS A 29 8.96 3.63 -7.20
N ALA A 30 9.58 4.39 -8.12
CA ALA A 30 9.27 5.81 -8.25
C ALA A 30 7.82 6.02 -8.65
N ARG A 31 7.30 5.19 -9.54
CA ARG A 31 5.90 5.29 -9.97
C ARG A 31 4.94 4.99 -8.82
N LEU A 32 5.24 3.97 -8.02
CA LEU A 32 4.41 3.65 -6.86
C LEU A 32 4.38 4.82 -5.88
N GLU A 33 5.54 5.39 -5.56
CA GLU A 33 5.61 6.51 -4.63
C GLU A 33 4.87 7.73 -5.18
N ARG A 34 4.93 7.97 -6.49
CA ARG A 34 4.22 9.08 -7.11
C ARG A 34 2.71 8.88 -7.02
N GLN A 35 2.23 7.65 -7.21
CA GLN A 35 0.79 7.37 -7.07
C GLN A 35 0.31 7.72 -5.66
N VAL A 36 1.09 7.37 -4.66
CA VAL A 36 0.75 7.68 -3.28
C VAL A 36 0.79 9.19 -3.03
N GLU A 37 1.79 9.87 -3.56
CA GLU A 37 1.89 11.33 -3.41
C GLU A 37 0.72 12.05 -4.06
N GLU A 38 0.25 11.57 -5.20
CA GLU A 38 -0.91 12.14 -5.86
C GLU A 38 -2.17 11.97 -5.02
N LEU A 39 -2.32 10.80 -4.39
CA LEU A 39 -3.46 10.56 -3.50
C LEU A 39 -3.41 11.48 -2.28
N ILE A 40 -2.24 11.67 -1.69
CA ILE A 40 -2.08 12.60 -0.59
C ILE A 40 -2.49 14.01 -1.02
N GLY A 41 -2.14 14.41 -2.24
CA GLY A 41 -2.46 15.74 -2.77
C GLY A 41 -3.95 16.01 -2.90
N ILE A 42 -4.77 14.97 -2.98
CA ILE A 42 -6.22 15.11 -3.04
C ILE A 42 -6.90 14.63 -1.75
N SER A 43 -6.15 14.56 -0.67
CA SER A 43 -6.64 14.19 0.66
C SER A 43 -7.15 12.76 0.77
N GLU A 44 -6.69 11.88 -0.11
CA GLU A 44 -6.97 10.45 -0.04
C GLU A 44 -5.80 9.80 0.69
N THR A 45 -5.81 9.86 2.01
CA THR A 45 -4.64 9.50 2.81
C THR A 45 -4.74 8.14 3.48
N ARG A 46 -5.87 7.46 3.37
CA ARG A 46 -6.01 6.07 3.80
C ARG A 46 -5.97 5.23 2.54
N VAL A 47 -4.85 4.56 2.32
CA VAL A 47 -4.61 3.83 1.08
C VAL A 47 -4.50 2.35 1.37
N ILE A 48 -5.20 1.55 0.56
CA ILE A 48 -5.10 0.10 0.61
C ILE A 48 -4.45 -0.34 -0.69
N LEU A 49 -3.30 -1.00 -0.59
CA LEU A 49 -2.65 -1.56 -1.76
C LEU A 49 -3.21 -2.94 -2.02
N ASP A 50 -3.90 -3.10 -3.15
CA ASP A 50 -4.39 -4.40 -3.58
C ASP A 50 -3.26 -5.09 -4.34
N MET A 51 -2.67 -6.08 -3.71
CA MET A 51 -1.45 -6.72 -4.18
C MET A 51 -1.70 -8.03 -4.92
N ALA A 52 -2.96 -8.36 -5.22
CA ALA A 52 -3.28 -9.64 -5.86
C ALA A 52 -2.55 -9.83 -7.19
N GLY A 53 -2.34 -8.75 -7.92
CA GLY A 53 -1.66 -8.80 -9.21
C GLY A 53 -0.16 -8.58 -9.17
N VAL A 54 0.44 -8.46 -7.97
CA VAL A 54 1.89 -8.27 -7.85
C VAL A 54 2.55 -9.63 -7.81
N THR A 55 3.38 -9.91 -8.81
CA THR A 55 4.00 -11.24 -8.95
C THR A 55 5.35 -11.32 -8.26
N HIS A 56 6.10 -10.23 -8.22
CA HIS A 56 7.44 -10.22 -7.64
C HIS A 56 7.74 -8.86 -7.03
N MET A 57 8.58 -8.86 -6.00
CA MET A 57 9.13 -7.64 -5.41
C MET A 57 10.56 -7.89 -5.03
N ASP A 58 11.42 -6.89 -5.23
CA ASP A 58 12.78 -6.97 -4.70
C ASP A 58 12.88 -6.16 -3.38
N SER A 59 14.06 -6.14 -2.79
CA SER A 59 14.25 -5.47 -1.50
C SER A 59 14.06 -3.96 -1.60
N ALA A 60 14.35 -3.37 -2.75
CA ALA A 60 14.15 -1.94 -2.95
C ALA A 60 12.66 -1.61 -2.98
N ALA A 61 11.83 -2.52 -3.50
CA ALA A 61 10.39 -2.34 -3.49
C ALA A 61 9.84 -2.33 -2.06
N ILE A 62 10.37 -3.19 -1.19
CA ILE A 62 9.98 -3.19 0.22
C ILE A 62 10.31 -1.84 0.85
N GLY A 63 11.49 -1.29 0.56
CA GLY A 63 11.85 0.05 1.03
C GLY A 63 10.88 1.12 0.54
N SER A 64 10.43 1.00 -0.71
CA SER A 64 9.45 1.92 -1.27
C SER A 64 8.11 1.83 -0.53
N LEU A 65 7.66 0.63 -0.17
CA LEU A 65 6.44 0.46 0.62
C LEU A 65 6.55 1.16 1.97
N VAL A 66 7.69 1.05 2.63
CA VAL A 66 7.92 1.72 3.91
C VAL A 66 7.87 3.23 3.74
N ARG A 67 8.49 3.76 2.68
CA ARG A 67 8.43 5.20 2.41
C ARG A 67 7.01 5.68 2.17
N CYS A 68 6.21 4.89 1.45
CA CYS A 68 4.79 5.21 1.24
C CYS A 68 4.04 5.25 2.57
N LEU A 69 4.29 4.26 3.43
CA LEU A 69 3.66 4.21 4.75
C LEU A 69 3.99 5.48 5.56
N VAL A 70 5.26 5.86 5.58
CA VAL A 70 5.69 7.05 6.33
C VAL A 70 5.02 8.31 5.77
N LYS A 71 4.99 8.46 4.46
CA LYS A 71 4.35 9.62 3.83
C LYS A 71 2.88 9.72 4.19
N LEU A 72 2.17 8.59 4.14
CA LEU A 72 0.75 8.58 4.45
C LEU A 72 0.49 8.85 5.93
N LYS A 73 1.30 8.31 6.82
CA LYS A 73 1.16 8.58 8.24
C LYS A 73 1.44 10.05 8.55
N ASN A 74 2.43 10.64 7.91
CA ASN A 74 2.72 12.04 8.10
C ASN A 74 1.60 12.94 7.57
N ALA A 75 0.82 12.44 6.63
CA ALA A 75 -0.34 13.18 6.10
C ALA A 75 -1.62 12.92 6.90
N GLY A 76 -1.54 12.18 7.99
CA GLY A 76 -2.71 11.91 8.84
C GLY A 76 -3.47 10.65 8.49
N GLY A 77 -2.94 9.83 7.61
CA GLY A 77 -3.60 8.61 7.18
C GLY A 77 -2.81 7.35 7.51
N GLY A 78 -2.78 6.43 6.59
CA GLY A 78 -2.07 5.17 6.77
C GLY A 78 -2.08 4.32 5.51
N LEU A 79 -1.42 3.18 5.60
CA LEU A 79 -1.29 2.24 4.51
C LEU A 79 -1.59 0.84 5.01
N ARG A 80 -2.44 0.12 4.28
CA ARG A 80 -2.69 -1.29 4.51
C ARG A 80 -2.55 -2.04 3.20
N MET A 81 -2.34 -3.35 3.29
CA MET A 81 -2.23 -4.20 2.10
C MET A 81 -3.33 -5.23 2.09
N ALA A 82 -3.70 -5.67 0.91
CA ALA A 82 -4.69 -6.74 0.74
C ALA A 82 -4.23 -7.71 -0.33
N CYS A 83 -4.53 -8.97 -0.14
CA CYS A 83 -4.35 -10.02 -1.15
C CYS A 83 -2.90 -10.22 -1.58
N ALA A 84 -1.92 -9.92 -0.75
CA ALA A 84 -0.52 -10.14 -1.10
C ALA A 84 -0.29 -11.64 -1.30
N GLN A 85 0.39 -11.98 -2.39
CA GLN A 85 0.69 -13.36 -2.68
C GLN A 85 1.68 -13.93 -1.68
N PRO A 86 1.74 -15.25 -1.51
CA PRO A 86 2.56 -15.86 -0.46
C PRO A 86 4.02 -15.42 -0.48
N MET A 87 4.62 -15.22 -1.66
CA MET A 87 6.00 -14.80 -1.72
C MET A 87 6.19 -13.39 -1.17
N VAL A 88 5.27 -12.48 -1.48
CA VAL A 88 5.32 -11.10 -0.99
C VAL A 88 5.08 -11.09 0.52
N ASP A 89 4.08 -11.83 0.97
CA ASP A 89 3.76 -11.94 2.39
C ASP A 89 4.96 -12.50 3.17
N TYR A 90 5.63 -13.51 2.62
CA TYR A 90 6.81 -14.09 3.23
C TYR A 90 7.94 -13.06 3.35
N CYS A 91 8.16 -12.26 2.30
CA CYS A 91 9.19 -11.22 2.36
C CYS A 91 8.91 -10.19 3.44
N LEU A 92 7.65 -9.84 3.65
CA LEU A 92 7.28 -8.92 4.72
C LEU A 92 7.52 -9.53 6.10
N LYS A 93 7.24 -10.82 6.24
CA LYS A 93 7.45 -11.50 7.52
C LYS A 93 8.92 -11.63 7.88
N ILE A 94 9.77 -12.00 6.92
CA ILE A 94 11.19 -12.15 7.22
C ILE A 94 11.88 -10.80 7.47
N THR A 95 11.33 -9.71 6.95
CA THR A 95 11.85 -8.38 7.23
C THR A 95 11.16 -7.75 8.44
N LYS A 96 10.23 -8.48 9.05
CA LYS A 96 9.48 -8.04 10.23
C LYS A 96 8.65 -6.78 9.96
N LEU A 97 8.23 -6.58 8.73
CA LEU A 97 7.38 -5.46 8.36
C LEU A 97 5.89 -5.81 8.37
N ASP A 98 5.55 -7.08 8.57
CA ASP A 98 4.17 -7.54 8.54
C ASP A 98 3.31 -6.91 9.63
N LYS A 99 3.90 -6.43 10.71
CA LYS A 99 3.15 -5.72 11.75
C LYS A 99 2.84 -4.29 11.36
N MET A 100 3.74 -3.67 10.61
CA MET A 100 3.54 -2.29 10.14
C MET A 100 2.69 -2.25 8.89
N LEU A 101 2.76 -3.29 8.07
CA LEU A 101 2.03 -3.41 6.81
C LEU A 101 1.28 -4.73 6.81
N PRO A 102 0.21 -4.85 7.59
CA PRO A 102 -0.52 -6.11 7.65
C PRO A 102 -1.18 -6.42 6.32
N ASN A 103 -1.19 -7.70 5.97
CA ASN A 103 -1.82 -8.19 4.76
C ASN A 103 -3.18 -8.78 5.10
N TYR A 104 -4.23 -8.20 4.52
CA TYR A 104 -5.60 -8.67 4.73
C TYR A 104 -6.02 -9.57 3.58
N GLY A 105 -7.01 -10.40 3.80
CA GLY A 105 -7.48 -11.35 2.80
C GLY A 105 -8.24 -10.70 1.64
N SER A 106 -8.75 -9.49 1.83
CA SER A 106 -9.46 -8.76 0.78
C SER A 106 -9.37 -7.28 1.04
N VAL A 107 -9.67 -6.48 0.01
CA VAL A 107 -9.74 -5.03 0.13
C VAL A 107 -10.82 -4.64 1.15
N GLY A 108 -11.95 -5.34 1.15
CA GLY A 108 -13.01 -5.08 2.11
C GLY A 108 -12.56 -5.28 3.55
N GLU A 109 -11.83 -6.35 3.82
CA GLU A 109 -11.29 -6.58 5.15
C GLU A 109 -10.27 -5.52 5.53
N ALA A 110 -9.43 -5.12 4.59
CA ALA A 110 -8.43 -4.08 4.85
C ALA A 110 -9.08 -2.72 5.14
N ALA A 111 -10.26 -2.49 4.60
CA ALA A 111 -10.98 -1.22 4.80
C ALA A 111 -11.66 -1.16 6.17
N MET A 112 -11.96 -2.31 6.77
CA MET A 112 -12.68 -2.33 8.02
C MET A 112 -11.83 -1.74 9.15
N GLY A 113 -12.38 -0.76 9.86
CA GLY A 113 -11.66 -0.14 10.96
C GLY A 113 -10.47 0.70 10.54
N PHE A 114 -10.37 1.06 9.27
CA PHE A 114 -9.26 1.87 8.79
C PHE A 114 -9.60 3.34 8.97
N SER A 115 -9.23 3.88 10.12
CA SER A 115 -9.53 5.27 10.45
C SER A 115 -8.34 6.16 10.16
N ALA A 116 -8.59 7.44 10.02
CA ALA A 116 -7.52 8.41 9.88
C ALA A 116 -6.64 8.41 11.13
N ALA A 117 -5.34 8.64 10.95
CA ALA A 117 -4.42 8.67 12.06
C ALA A 117 -4.83 9.77 13.03
N GLY A 118 -4.74 9.48 14.31
CA GLY A 118 -5.10 10.44 15.34
C GLY A 118 -6.56 10.45 15.71
N THR A 119 -7.39 9.65 15.08
CA THR A 119 -8.81 9.63 15.40
C THR A 119 -9.20 8.41 16.20
N ALA A 120 -8.93 7.25 15.80
CA ALA A 120 -9.46 6.12 16.45
C ALA A 120 -8.47 5.35 17.17
N GLN A 121 -7.42 5.92 17.33
CA GLN A 121 -6.46 5.20 17.88
C GLN A 121 -6.56 5.14 19.23
N ALA A 122 -7.60 5.27 19.54
CA ALA A 122 -7.77 5.10 20.93
C ALA A 122 -7.23 3.81 21.31
#